data_1b33d5cdabb5031196b6924850dbc2ea
#
_entry.id   1b33d5cdabb5031196b6924850dbc2ea
#
_cell.length_a   1.000
_cell.length_b   1.000
_cell.length_c   1.000
_cell.angle_alpha   90.00
_cell.angle_beta   90.00
_cell.angle_gamma   90.00
#
_symmetry.space_group_name_H-M   'P 1'
#
loop_
_entity.id
_entity.type
_entity.pdbx_description
1 polymer ?
#
loop_
_entity_poly.entity_id
_entity_poly.type
_entity_poly.pdbx_seq_one_letter_code
_entity_poly.pdbx_strand_id
1 'polypeptide(L)'
;MSVAFTKDEDHEAAAANLPDRPISPHPNLVTPQGLAQLETAFAAAKAAYTAAQASGSVNEDRTAMARATRDLRYYTARLASAQRIAPVEAPVRVVFGATVTIEREDGRVQSFRIVGEDEADPAAGSVSYVSPMAQALLGKAVGDEAQVAGTTVEVTGIRG
;
A
#
# COMPACT_ATOMS: atom_id res chain seq x y z
N MET A 1 -34.31 24.26 21.41
CA MET A 1 -33.70 22.97 21.66
C MET A 1 -32.82 22.54 20.53
N SER A 2 -31.61 22.37 20.87
CA SER A 2 -30.48 22.48 19.98
C SER A 2 -30.22 21.21 19.16
N VAL A 3 -30.49 21.28 17.86
CA VAL A 3 -30.05 20.32 16.84
C VAL A 3 -28.51 20.23 16.77
N ALA A 4 -27.78 21.20 17.33
CA ALA A 4 -26.32 21.24 17.38
C ALA A 4 -25.72 20.18 18.34
N PHE A 5 -26.39 19.85 19.42
CA PHE A 5 -25.90 18.86 20.40
C PHE A 5 -25.95 17.43 19.88
N THR A 6 -26.95 17.10 19.08
CA THR A 6 -27.10 15.75 18.49
C THR A 6 -26.08 15.47 17.40
N LYS A 7 -25.64 16.50 16.66
CA LYS A 7 -24.63 16.35 15.58
C LYS A 7 -23.23 16.10 16.11
N ASP A 8 -22.86 16.70 17.23
CA ASP A 8 -21.55 16.52 17.83
C ASP A 8 -21.44 15.16 18.52
N GLU A 9 -22.50 14.69 19.16
CA GLU A 9 -22.57 13.34 19.75
C GLU A 9 -22.53 12.24 18.67
N ASP A 10 -23.19 12.45 17.53
CA ASP A 10 -23.16 11.52 16.40
C ASP A 10 -21.78 11.48 15.73
N HIS A 11 -21.07 12.59 15.64
CA HIS A 11 -19.72 12.66 15.13
C HIS A 11 -18.71 12.03 16.09
N GLU A 12 -18.86 12.19 17.38
CA GLU A 12 -18.04 11.54 18.40
C GLU A 12 -18.27 10.02 18.44
N ALA A 13 -19.52 9.59 18.37
CA ALA A 13 -19.85 8.15 18.31
C ALA A 13 -19.32 7.51 17.03
N ALA A 14 -19.41 8.20 15.91
CA ALA A 14 -18.84 7.73 14.63
C ALA A 14 -17.31 7.66 14.66
N ALA A 15 -16.64 8.63 15.31
CA ALA A 15 -15.19 8.64 15.46
C ALA A 15 -14.69 7.57 16.43
N ALA A 16 -15.45 7.28 17.50
CA ALA A 16 -15.12 6.23 18.47
C ALA A 16 -15.32 4.82 17.92
N ASN A 17 -16.16 4.65 16.90
CA ASN A 17 -16.51 3.37 16.27
C ASN A 17 -15.92 3.24 14.85
N LEU A 18 -14.70 3.71 14.61
CA LEU A 18 -14.04 3.53 13.33
C LEU A 18 -13.88 2.02 13.04
N PRO A 19 -14.37 1.53 11.87
CA PRO A 19 -14.17 0.15 11.50
C PRO A 19 -12.69 -0.14 11.30
N ASP A 20 -12.27 -1.37 11.52
CA ASP A 20 -10.92 -1.80 11.21
C ASP A 20 -10.63 -1.61 9.71
N ARG A 21 -9.39 -1.28 9.38
CA ARG A 21 -8.95 -1.23 7.99
C ARG A 21 -8.96 -2.65 7.42
N PRO A 22 -9.53 -2.87 6.23
CA PRO A 22 -9.59 -4.20 5.63
C PRO A 22 -8.18 -4.74 5.36
N ILE A 23 -7.98 -6.02 5.65
CA ILE A 23 -6.76 -6.74 5.32
C ILE A 23 -6.96 -7.45 3.98
N SER A 24 -6.04 -7.22 3.05
CA SER A 24 -6.05 -7.88 1.75
C SER A 24 -5.98 -9.40 1.88
N PRO A 25 -6.75 -10.18 1.11
CA PRO A 25 -6.66 -11.64 1.08
C PRO A 25 -5.44 -12.17 0.32
N HIS A 26 -4.72 -11.31 -0.39
CA HIS A 26 -3.53 -11.70 -1.15
C HIS A 26 -2.33 -11.90 -0.22
N PRO A 27 -1.36 -12.75 -0.62
CA PRO A 27 -0.09 -12.87 0.09
C PRO A 27 0.56 -11.51 0.29
N ASN A 28 1.07 -11.25 1.48
CA ASN A 28 1.68 -9.95 1.80
C ASN A 28 3.16 -9.93 1.40
N LEU A 29 3.41 -9.90 0.10
CA LEU A 29 4.75 -9.77 -0.45
C LEU A 29 5.25 -8.34 -0.23
N VAL A 30 6.45 -8.19 0.29
CA VAL A 30 7.08 -6.90 0.53
C VAL A 30 8.51 -6.86 -0.04
N THR A 31 8.90 -5.72 -0.57
CA THR A 31 10.30 -5.42 -0.86
C THR A 31 11.01 -5.07 0.46
N PRO A 32 12.35 -5.08 0.50
CA PRO A 32 13.08 -4.58 1.67
C PRO A 32 12.66 -3.16 2.08
N GLN A 33 12.41 -2.28 1.13
CA GLN A 33 11.94 -0.91 1.38
C GLN A 33 10.51 -0.90 1.91
N GLY A 34 9.63 -1.74 1.35
CA GLY A 34 8.25 -1.88 1.81
C GLY A 34 8.17 -2.41 3.23
N LEU A 35 9.02 -3.34 3.61
CA LEU A 35 9.12 -3.82 4.99
C LEU A 35 9.54 -2.71 5.93
N ALA A 36 10.57 -1.94 5.57
CA ALA A 36 11.03 -0.80 6.37
C ALA A 36 9.93 0.26 6.54
N GLN A 37 9.13 0.52 5.51
CA GLN A 37 7.99 1.43 5.58
C GLN A 37 6.90 0.92 6.52
N LEU A 38 6.60 -0.38 6.51
CA LEU A 38 5.65 -0.99 7.44
C LEU A 38 6.14 -0.89 8.89
N GLU A 39 7.41 -1.13 9.14
CA GLU A 39 8.01 -0.99 10.46
C GLU A 39 7.93 0.46 10.97
N THR A 40 8.20 1.43 10.11
CA THR A 40 8.06 2.86 10.42
C THR A 40 6.61 3.24 10.71
N ALA A 41 5.67 2.76 9.89
CA ALA A 41 4.25 3.02 10.08
C ALA A 41 3.72 2.38 11.37
N PHE A 42 4.16 1.17 11.70
CA PHE A 42 3.83 0.52 12.96
C PHE A 42 4.36 1.32 14.16
N ALA A 43 5.60 1.76 14.13
CA ALA A 43 6.19 2.56 15.19
C ALA A 43 5.44 3.89 15.38
N ALA A 44 5.05 4.54 14.29
CA ALA A 44 4.26 5.77 14.32
C ALA A 44 2.86 5.54 14.92
N ALA A 45 2.19 4.46 14.55
CA ALA A 45 0.88 4.10 15.10
C ALA A 45 0.96 3.80 16.60
N LYS A 46 2.01 3.09 17.03
CA LYS A 46 2.27 2.79 18.45
C LYS A 46 2.54 4.07 19.25
N ALA A 47 3.33 4.99 18.72
CA ALA A 47 3.60 6.29 19.34
C ALA A 47 2.31 7.14 19.44
N ALA A 48 1.49 7.16 18.40
CA ALA A 48 0.20 7.85 18.40
C ALA A 48 -0.77 7.27 19.43
N TYR A 49 -0.80 5.95 19.58
CA TYR A 49 -1.59 5.27 20.61
C TYR A 49 -1.14 5.67 22.02
N THR A 50 0.14 5.66 22.29
CA THR A 50 0.70 6.07 23.59
C THR A 50 0.42 7.55 23.87
N ALA A 51 0.56 8.42 22.89
CA ALA A 51 0.27 9.85 23.03
C ALA A 51 -1.24 10.10 23.33
N ALA A 52 -2.13 9.37 22.66
CA ALA A 52 -3.57 9.46 22.91
C ALA A 52 -3.96 8.98 24.32
N GLN A 53 -3.27 7.95 24.85
CA GLN A 53 -3.48 7.49 26.22
C GLN A 53 -3.00 8.53 27.28
N ALA A 54 -1.96 9.27 26.97
CA ALA A 54 -1.35 10.24 27.90
C ALA A 54 -2.05 11.61 27.88
N SER A 55 -2.88 11.89 26.88
CA SER A 55 -3.57 13.16 26.74
C SER A 55 -4.71 13.29 27.75
N GLY A 56 -4.92 14.49 28.28
CA GLY A 56 -5.93 14.77 29.32
C GLY A 56 -7.26 15.34 28.78
N SER A 57 -7.44 15.42 27.46
CA SER A 57 -8.60 16.01 26.80
C SER A 57 -9.55 14.92 26.29
N VAL A 58 -10.74 14.84 26.86
CA VAL A 58 -11.64 13.68 26.68
C VAL A 58 -12.17 13.52 25.26
N ASN A 59 -12.35 14.59 24.49
CA ASN A 59 -13.01 14.53 23.18
C ASN A 59 -12.01 14.34 22.03
N GLU A 60 -10.90 15.04 22.03
CA GLU A 60 -9.79 14.83 21.07
C GLU A 60 -9.18 13.46 21.24
N ASP A 61 -9.12 12.95 22.46
CA ASP A 61 -8.53 11.67 22.81
C ASP A 61 -9.27 10.47 22.22
N ARG A 62 -10.61 10.53 22.19
CA ARG A 62 -11.40 9.41 21.65
C ARG A 62 -11.17 9.21 20.16
N THR A 63 -11.13 10.30 19.39
CA THR A 63 -10.88 10.24 17.94
C THR A 63 -9.45 9.83 17.66
N ALA A 64 -8.49 10.42 18.35
CA ALA A 64 -7.07 10.08 18.22
C ALA A 64 -6.80 8.63 18.64
N MET A 65 -7.40 8.17 19.74
CA MET A 65 -7.31 6.80 20.22
C MET A 65 -7.92 5.80 19.23
N ALA A 66 -9.10 6.09 18.68
CA ALA A 66 -9.77 5.24 17.72
C ALA A 66 -8.93 5.07 16.43
N ARG A 67 -8.37 6.16 15.92
CA ARG A 67 -7.49 6.14 14.74
C ARG A 67 -6.19 5.39 15.03
N ALA A 68 -5.54 5.66 16.14
CA ALA A 68 -4.31 4.99 16.53
C ALA A 68 -4.51 3.50 16.75
N THR A 69 -5.61 3.10 17.39
CA THR A 69 -5.97 1.69 17.58
C THR A 69 -6.21 0.99 16.26
N ARG A 70 -6.96 1.61 15.35
CA ARG A 70 -7.22 1.08 14.01
C ARG A 70 -5.93 0.88 13.22
N ASP A 71 -5.08 1.88 13.19
CA ASP A 71 -3.81 1.82 12.46
C ASP A 71 -2.83 0.83 13.09
N LEU A 72 -2.77 0.78 14.40
CA LEU A 72 -1.93 -0.17 15.12
C LEU A 72 -2.33 -1.63 14.83
N ARG A 73 -3.63 -1.93 14.81
CA ARG A 73 -4.14 -3.26 14.42
C ARG A 73 -3.77 -3.61 12.99
N TYR A 74 -3.96 -2.66 12.06
CA TYR A 74 -3.63 -2.85 10.66
C TYR A 74 -2.15 -3.17 10.47
N TYR A 75 -1.25 -2.33 10.96
CA TYR A 75 0.19 -2.52 10.78
C TYR A 75 0.75 -3.70 11.57
N THR A 76 0.18 -4.04 12.72
CA THR A 76 0.51 -5.27 13.43
C THR A 76 0.22 -6.50 12.56
N ALA A 77 -0.96 -6.55 11.96
CA ALA A 77 -1.35 -7.65 11.06
C ALA A 77 -0.47 -7.69 9.80
N ARG A 78 -0.17 -6.53 9.20
CA ARG A 78 0.67 -6.46 8.00
C ARG A 78 2.10 -6.88 8.27
N LEU A 79 2.69 -6.49 9.38
CA LEU A 79 4.03 -6.96 9.78
C LEU A 79 4.04 -8.46 10.07
N ALA A 80 3.02 -8.98 10.75
CA ALA A 80 2.94 -10.41 11.07
C ALA A 80 2.86 -11.30 9.83
N SER A 81 2.22 -10.84 8.75
CA SER A 81 2.07 -11.58 7.50
C SER A 81 3.11 -11.26 6.44
N ALA A 82 3.97 -10.26 6.64
CA ALA A 82 4.93 -9.81 5.65
C ALA A 82 5.90 -10.91 5.22
N GLN A 83 6.01 -11.11 3.91
CA GLN A 83 6.96 -12.01 3.27
C GLN A 83 7.96 -11.17 2.50
N ARG A 84 9.16 -11.01 3.03
CA ARG A 84 10.21 -10.23 2.40
C ARG A 84 10.79 -10.98 1.20
N ILE A 85 10.69 -10.39 0.04
CA ILE A 85 11.24 -10.92 -1.20
C ILE A 85 12.56 -10.21 -1.50
N ALA A 86 13.63 -10.98 -1.59
CA ALA A 86 14.94 -10.45 -1.94
C ALA A 86 14.95 -9.96 -3.40
N PRO A 87 15.64 -8.84 -3.69
CA PRO A 87 15.81 -8.37 -5.05
C PRO A 87 16.53 -9.42 -5.92
N VAL A 88 16.11 -9.52 -7.18
CA VAL A 88 16.80 -10.34 -8.18
C VAL A 88 17.74 -9.43 -8.98
N GLU A 89 19.03 -9.76 -9.01
CA GLU A 89 19.98 -9.06 -9.86
C GLU A 89 19.74 -9.45 -11.33
N ALA A 90 19.72 -8.45 -12.21
CA ALA A 90 19.57 -8.61 -13.66
C ALA A 90 18.48 -9.62 -14.07
N PRO A 91 17.21 -9.39 -13.67
CA PRO A 91 16.14 -10.32 -13.98
C PRO A 91 15.90 -10.39 -15.49
N VAL A 92 15.74 -11.61 -16.01
CA VAL A 92 15.43 -11.85 -17.44
C VAL A 92 13.93 -11.89 -17.71
N ARG A 93 13.12 -11.96 -16.67
CA ARG A 93 11.65 -11.86 -16.71
C ARG A 93 11.17 -10.86 -15.68
N VAL A 94 10.01 -10.30 -15.92
CA VAL A 94 9.36 -9.41 -14.94
C VAL A 94 8.99 -10.22 -13.70
N VAL A 95 9.56 -9.85 -12.58
CA VAL A 95 9.35 -10.49 -11.27
C VAL A 95 8.97 -9.43 -10.24
N PHE A 96 8.42 -9.87 -9.10
CA PHE A 96 8.17 -8.98 -7.99
C PHE A 96 9.45 -8.21 -7.59
N GLY A 97 9.33 -6.92 -7.37
CA GLY A 97 10.44 -6.03 -7.03
C GLY A 97 11.20 -5.46 -8.23
N ALA A 98 11.01 -6.01 -9.43
CA ALA A 98 11.65 -5.50 -10.63
C ALA A 98 11.00 -4.22 -11.15
N THR A 99 11.78 -3.42 -11.87
CA THR A 99 11.28 -2.28 -12.64
C THR A 99 11.17 -2.72 -14.11
N VAL A 100 9.96 -2.61 -14.64
CA VAL A 100 9.65 -2.93 -16.04
C VAL A 100 9.45 -1.65 -16.82
N THR A 101 10.07 -1.59 -18.00
CA THR A 101 9.85 -0.50 -18.96
C THR A 101 8.99 -1.02 -20.10
N ILE A 102 7.95 -0.30 -20.44
CA ILE A 102 7.01 -0.62 -21.50
C ILE A 102 6.93 0.51 -22.51
N GLU A 103 6.69 0.16 -23.76
CA GLU A 103 6.36 1.09 -24.84
C GLU A 103 4.91 0.86 -25.28
N ARG A 104 4.14 1.94 -25.32
CA ARG A 104 2.75 1.92 -25.77
C ARG A 104 2.67 2.12 -27.28
N GLU A 105 1.53 1.77 -27.89
CA GLU A 105 1.26 1.91 -29.32
C GLU A 105 1.47 3.35 -29.85
N ASP A 106 1.25 4.35 -29.01
CA ASP A 106 1.47 5.76 -29.34
C ASP A 106 2.94 6.21 -29.19
N GLY A 107 3.84 5.30 -28.86
CA GLY A 107 5.27 5.57 -28.67
C GLY A 107 5.66 6.03 -27.27
N ARG A 108 4.70 6.19 -26.36
CA ARG A 108 5.01 6.57 -24.97
C ARG A 108 5.76 5.44 -24.26
N VAL A 109 6.84 5.80 -23.59
CA VAL A 109 7.65 4.90 -22.77
C VAL A 109 7.39 5.20 -21.30
N GLN A 110 7.10 4.16 -20.54
CA GLN A 110 6.81 4.25 -19.11
C GLN A 110 7.54 3.15 -18.36
N SER A 111 7.99 3.46 -17.15
CA SER A 111 8.62 2.49 -16.26
C SER A 111 7.84 2.39 -14.95
N PHE A 112 7.66 1.16 -14.47
CA PHE A 112 6.97 0.87 -13.22
C PHE A 112 7.75 -0.14 -12.41
N ARG A 113 7.88 0.10 -11.12
CA ARG A 113 8.37 -0.90 -10.18
C ARG A 113 7.19 -1.69 -9.60
N ILE A 114 7.31 -3.02 -9.59
CA ILE A 114 6.28 -3.91 -9.05
C ILE A 114 6.60 -4.22 -7.59
N VAL A 115 5.72 -3.78 -6.70
CA VAL A 115 5.94 -3.80 -5.24
C VAL A 115 4.74 -4.41 -4.52
N GLY A 116 4.80 -4.45 -3.19
CA GLY A 116 3.68 -4.87 -2.36
C GLY A 116 2.56 -3.85 -2.30
N GLU A 117 1.40 -4.27 -1.81
CA GLU A 117 0.19 -3.44 -1.79
C GLU A 117 0.34 -2.18 -0.94
N ASP A 118 0.99 -2.27 0.22
CA ASP A 118 1.17 -1.11 1.11
C ASP A 118 2.24 -0.11 0.62
N GLU A 119 3.18 -0.58 -0.18
CA GLU A 119 4.25 0.25 -0.74
C GLU A 119 3.85 0.96 -2.03
N ALA A 120 2.88 0.45 -2.76
CA ALA A 120 2.52 0.94 -4.08
C ALA A 120 2.10 2.41 -4.07
N ASP A 121 2.73 3.18 -4.95
CA ASP A 121 2.43 4.60 -5.21
C ASP A 121 2.51 4.84 -6.72
N PRO A 122 1.40 4.69 -7.45
CA PRO A 122 1.38 4.85 -8.90
C PRO A 122 1.87 6.22 -9.37
N ALA A 123 1.61 7.28 -8.61
CA ALA A 123 2.08 8.62 -8.94
C ALA A 123 3.62 8.73 -8.87
N ALA A 124 4.27 7.93 -8.04
CA ALA A 124 5.72 7.85 -7.91
C ALA A 124 6.34 6.73 -8.77
N GLY A 125 5.56 6.03 -9.58
CA GLY A 125 6.05 5.01 -10.51
C GLY A 125 6.14 3.60 -9.94
N SER A 126 5.46 3.30 -8.84
CA SER A 126 5.36 1.93 -8.32
C SER A 126 3.91 1.44 -8.32
N VAL A 127 3.72 0.18 -8.68
CA VAL A 127 2.41 -0.45 -8.74
C VAL A 127 2.39 -1.70 -7.89
N SER A 128 1.22 -2.00 -7.33
CA SER A 128 1.01 -3.24 -6.60
C SER A 128 1.12 -4.45 -7.52
N TYR A 129 1.76 -5.51 -7.04
CA TYR A 129 1.86 -6.76 -7.80
C TYR A 129 0.49 -7.39 -8.11
N VAL A 130 -0.55 -7.06 -7.35
CA VAL A 130 -1.92 -7.52 -7.59
C VAL A 130 -2.70 -6.64 -8.57
N SER A 131 -2.14 -5.50 -8.96
CA SER A 131 -2.78 -4.61 -9.94
C SER A 131 -2.94 -5.27 -11.30
N PRO A 132 -3.95 -4.90 -12.09
CA PRO A 132 -4.13 -5.45 -13.44
C PRO A 132 -2.90 -5.26 -14.34
N MET A 133 -2.23 -4.12 -14.24
CA MET A 133 -1.01 -3.84 -15.00
C MET A 133 0.11 -4.80 -14.61
N ALA A 134 0.40 -4.96 -13.33
CA ALA A 134 1.43 -5.87 -12.85
C ALA A 134 1.13 -7.31 -13.24
N GLN A 135 -0.11 -7.75 -13.11
CA GLN A 135 -0.53 -9.11 -13.48
C GLN A 135 -0.36 -9.38 -14.97
N ALA A 136 -0.57 -8.39 -15.82
CA ALA A 136 -0.34 -8.51 -17.26
C ALA A 136 1.15 -8.62 -17.63
N LEU A 137 2.03 -8.01 -16.83
CA LEU A 137 3.46 -7.90 -17.12
C LEU A 137 4.30 -8.98 -16.44
N LEU A 138 3.90 -9.50 -15.28
CA LEU A 138 4.63 -10.52 -14.54
C LEU A 138 4.90 -11.76 -15.40
N GLY A 139 6.15 -12.20 -15.41
CA GLY A 139 6.61 -13.35 -16.20
C GLY A 139 6.98 -13.03 -17.64
N LYS A 140 6.74 -11.82 -18.12
CA LYS A 140 7.13 -11.39 -19.48
C LYS A 140 8.62 -11.12 -19.56
N ALA A 141 9.17 -11.33 -20.76
CA ALA A 141 10.55 -11.00 -21.08
C ALA A 141 10.60 -9.77 -22.01
N VAL A 142 11.79 -9.18 -22.16
CA VAL A 142 12.00 -8.11 -23.15
C VAL A 142 11.63 -8.61 -24.55
N GLY A 143 10.84 -7.81 -25.25
CA GLY A 143 10.27 -8.13 -26.57
C GLY A 143 8.88 -8.76 -26.53
N ASP A 144 8.42 -9.19 -25.35
CA ASP A 144 7.06 -9.71 -25.19
C ASP A 144 6.03 -8.60 -25.21
N GLU A 145 4.85 -8.92 -25.69
CA GLU A 145 3.67 -8.04 -25.65
C GLU A 145 2.73 -8.43 -24.51
N ALA A 146 2.02 -7.45 -24.01
CA ALA A 146 0.98 -7.63 -23.01
C ALA A 146 -0.20 -6.71 -23.30
N GLN A 147 -1.39 -7.10 -22.82
CA GLN A 147 -2.58 -6.27 -22.87
C GLN A 147 -2.76 -5.52 -21.55
N VAL A 148 -2.72 -4.20 -21.60
CA VAL A 148 -2.90 -3.33 -20.45
C VAL A 148 -4.02 -2.33 -20.75
N ALA A 149 -5.10 -2.39 -19.99
CA ALA A 149 -6.28 -1.51 -20.16
C ALA A 149 -6.81 -1.48 -21.60
N GLY A 150 -6.86 -2.63 -22.27
CA GLY A 150 -7.37 -2.77 -23.63
C GLY A 150 -6.40 -2.34 -24.73
N THR A 151 -5.19 -1.95 -24.40
CA THR A 151 -4.13 -1.59 -25.36
C THR A 151 -2.97 -2.56 -25.28
N THR A 152 -2.28 -2.76 -26.40
CA THR A 152 -1.06 -3.57 -26.45
C THR A 152 0.15 -2.75 -26.03
N VAL A 153 0.97 -3.31 -25.16
CA VAL A 153 2.26 -2.73 -24.77
C VAL A 153 3.37 -3.74 -25.02
N GLU A 154 4.57 -3.26 -25.31
CA GLU A 154 5.76 -4.08 -25.45
C GLU A 154 6.69 -3.87 -24.24
N VAL A 155 7.21 -4.96 -23.71
CA VAL A 155 8.25 -4.89 -22.67
C VAL A 155 9.59 -4.58 -23.36
N THR A 156 10.15 -3.42 -23.05
CA THR A 156 11.42 -2.95 -23.66
C THR A 156 12.59 -3.00 -22.72
N GLY A 157 12.38 -3.12 -21.42
CA GLY A 157 13.44 -3.23 -20.43
C GLY A 157 12.96 -3.84 -19.12
N ILE A 158 13.87 -4.54 -18.46
CA ILE A 158 13.64 -5.10 -17.11
C ILE A 158 14.93 -4.87 -16.32
N ARG A 159 14.77 -4.37 -15.09
CA ARG A 159 15.91 -4.22 -14.17
C ARG A 159 15.50 -4.59 -12.73
N GLY A 160 16.47 -5.01 -11.95
CA GLY A 160 16.28 -5.29 -10.53
C GLY A 160 16.23 -4.05 -9.65
#